data_5317b0110c2c9559d234f1c590bbe87f
#
_entry.id   5317b0110c2c9559d234f1c590bbe87f
#
_cell.length_a   1.000
_cell.length_b   1.000
_cell.length_c   1.000
_cell.angle_alpha   90.00
_cell.angle_beta   90.00
_cell.angle_gamma   90.00
#
_symmetry.space_group_name_H-M   'P 1'
#
loop_
_entity.id
_entity.type
_entity.pdbx_description
1 polymer ?
#
loop_
_entity_poly.entity_id
_entity_poly.type
_entity_poly.pdbx_seq_one_letter_code
_entity_poly.pdbx_strand_id
1 'polypeptide(L)'
;MSTTQRKTKEEVVENLHDVAREMYKRMAKGEAPTMTLPVRTKNNIGFDNKLGVYKYGSKRSIRDATSLGSARQLLRALHIIEFIEEMIGNQKSSTLREMYYISEGWGHGKFGSQNESNNLAEDLEIVTKCLREDFKLRPEEDGARMIGNLTLNERNRRGEWMRINARDDVGDSGYGVPYNVESEKIELIEHDIDFIMAIETGGM
;
A
#
# COMPACT_ATOMS: atom_id res chain seq x y z
N MET A 1 20.24 8.77 1.15
CA MET A 1 18.83 8.33 1.18
C MET A 1 18.77 6.93 0.61
N SER A 2 18.40 5.92 1.39
CA SER A 2 18.15 4.60 0.84
C SER A 2 16.81 4.68 0.13
N THR A 3 16.83 4.83 -1.18
CA THR A 3 15.66 4.71 -2.03
C THR A 3 15.10 3.31 -1.77
N THR A 4 13.95 3.19 -1.14
CA THR A 4 13.20 1.93 -1.11
C THR A 4 12.87 1.64 -2.57
N GLN A 5 13.67 0.77 -3.19
CA GLN A 5 13.51 0.43 -4.58
C GLN A 5 12.14 -0.24 -4.72
N ARG A 6 11.25 0.34 -5.52
CA ARG A 6 9.93 -0.23 -5.82
C ARG A 6 10.15 -1.64 -6.38
N LYS A 7 9.36 -2.57 -5.88
CA LYS A 7 9.40 -3.95 -6.37
C LYS A 7 8.78 -4.04 -7.77
N THR A 8 9.29 -4.97 -8.56
CA THR A 8 8.65 -5.30 -9.83
C THR A 8 7.31 -5.99 -9.59
N LYS A 9 6.44 -6.00 -10.60
CA LYS A 9 5.12 -6.68 -10.52
C LYS A 9 5.29 -8.16 -10.20
N GLU A 10 6.27 -8.79 -10.80
CA GLU A 10 6.61 -10.20 -10.61
C GLU A 10 7.06 -10.48 -9.18
N GLU A 11 7.90 -9.62 -8.61
CA GLU A 11 8.35 -9.73 -7.21
C GLU A 11 7.19 -9.56 -6.22
N VAL A 12 6.24 -8.65 -6.51
CA VAL A 12 5.06 -8.44 -5.66
C VAL A 12 4.17 -9.68 -5.68
N VAL A 13 3.86 -10.21 -6.86
CA VAL A 13 3.03 -11.41 -7.03
C VAL A 13 3.71 -12.61 -6.35
N GLU A 14 5.02 -12.82 -6.53
CA GLU A 14 5.73 -13.93 -5.89
C GLU A 14 5.71 -13.82 -4.35
N ASN A 15 5.90 -12.62 -3.79
CA ASN A 15 5.80 -12.41 -2.35
C ASN A 15 4.39 -12.70 -1.80
N LEU A 16 3.34 -12.36 -2.54
CA LEU A 16 1.96 -12.70 -2.20
C LEU A 16 1.71 -14.21 -2.27
N HIS A 17 2.21 -14.85 -3.33
CA HIS A 17 2.14 -16.30 -3.50
C HIS A 17 2.89 -17.04 -2.41
N ASP A 18 4.01 -16.51 -1.90
CA ASP A 18 4.74 -17.12 -0.79
C ASP A 18 3.87 -17.20 0.47
N VAL A 19 3.08 -16.16 0.78
CA VAL A 19 2.15 -16.18 1.90
C VAL A 19 1.10 -17.29 1.72
N ALA A 20 0.48 -17.36 0.54
CA ALA A 20 -0.52 -18.39 0.24
C ALA A 20 0.10 -19.80 0.22
N ARG A 21 1.30 -19.95 -0.33
CA ARG A 21 2.04 -21.22 -0.42
C ARG A 21 2.40 -21.78 0.96
N GLU A 22 2.78 -20.92 1.90
CA GLU A 22 3.04 -21.37 3.28
C GLU A 22 1.77 -21.87 3.99
N MET A 23 0.64 -21.21 3.77
CA MET A 23 -0.66 -21.70 4.26
C MET A 23 -1.01 -23.05 3.64
N TYR A 24 -0.85 -23.19 2.31
CA TYR A 24 -1.11 -24.43 1.59
C TYR A 24 -0.23 -25.60 2.06
N LYS A 25 1.07 -25.37 2.25
CA LYS A 25 2.01 -26.42 2.72
C LYS A 25 1.59 -27.00 4.06
N ARG A 26 1.05 -26.19 4.96
CA ARG A 26 0.54 -26.66 6.25
C ARG A 26 -0.74 -27.48 6.08
N MET A 27 -1.69 -26.97 5.28
CA MET A 27 -2.94 -27.70 5.00
C MET A 27 -2.67 -29.06 4.32
N ALA A 28 -1.70 -29.12 3.41
CA ALA A 28 -1.30 -30.38 2.75
C ALA A 28 -0.73 -31.42 3.72
N LYS A 29 -0.26 -30.99 4.90
CA LYS A 29 0.19 -31.87 6.00
C LYS A 29 -0.92 -32.19 7.02
N GLY A 30 -2.13 -31.71 6.79
CA GLY A 30 -3.23 -31.81 7.77
C GLY A 30 -3.11 -30.87 8.96
N GLU A 31 -2.24 -29.86 8.87
CA GLU A 31 -2.05 -28.85 9.88
C GLU A 31 -2.93 -27.61 9.62
N ALA A 32 -3.32 -26.89 10.68
CA ALA A 32 -4.01 -25.62 10.52
C ALA A 32 -3.12 -24.59 9.81
N PRO A 33 -3.63 -23.87 8.77
CA PRO A 33 -2.89 -22.81 8.13
C PRO A 33 -2.59 -21.68 9.11
N THR A 34 -1.45 -21.02 8.91
CA THR A 34 -1.00 -19.91 9.78
C THR A 34 -0.45 -18.75 8.97
N MET A 35 -0.56 -17.56 9.56
CA MET A 35 0.13 -16.36 9.09
C MET A 35 0.87 -15.73 10.27
N THR A 36 2.17 -15.51 10.12
CA THR A 36 3.01 -14.92 11.17
C THR A 36 3.24 -13.44 10.91
N LEU A 37 2.93 -12.61 11.91
CA LEU A 37 3.01 -11.16 11.86
C LEU A 37 3.95 -10.62 12.95
N PRO A 38 4.66 -9.52 12.72
CA PRO A 38 5.32 -8.82 13.82
C PRO A 38 4.28 -8.22 14.77
N VAL A 39 4.58 -8.27 16.06
CA VAL A 39 3.74 -7.61 17.06
C VAL A 39 3.89 -6.09 16.92
N ARG A 40 2.78 -5.38 16.74
CA ARG A 40 2.73 -3.92 16.54
C ARG A 40 2.61 -3.16 17.86
N THR A 41 3.62 -3.29 18.71
CA THR A 41 3.68 -2.54 19.97
C THR A 41 4.94 -1.69 20.02
N LYS A 42 4.91 -0.58 20.76
CA LYS A 42 6.08 0.29 20.95
C LYS A 42 7.32 -0.48 21.40
N ASN A 43 7.13 -1.51 22.24
CA ASN A 43 8.22 -2.34 22.73
C ASN A 43 8.80 -3.32 21.69
N ASN A 44 8.22 -3.40 20.53
CA ASN A 44 8.69 -4.23 19.39
C ASN A 44 9.03 -3.38 18.18
N ILE A 45 9.11 -2.06 18.31
CA ILE A 45 9.50 -1.14 17.23
C ILE A 45 10.72 -0.39 17.73
N GLY A 46 11.79 -0.45 16.95
CA GLY A 46 13.04 0.26 17.22
C GLY A 46 13.42 1.14 16.03
N PHE A 47 14.10 2.24 16.31
CA PHE A 47 14.66 3.11 15.26
C PHE A 47 16.06 2.62 14.88
N ASP A 48 16.28 2.36 13.61
CA ASP A 48 17.59 2.03 13.06
C ASP A 48 18.31 3.33 12.64
N ASN A 49 19.24 3.78 13.48
CA ASN A 49 19.99 5.01 13.24
C ASN A 49 20.85 4.99 11.97
N LYS A 50 21.25 3.80 11.49
CA LYS A 50 22.07 3.68 10.28
C LYS A 50 21.23 3.88 9.02
N LEU A 51 20.00 3.44 9.04
CA LEU A 51 19.09 3.51 7.89
C LEU A 51 18.08 4.65 8.02
N GLY A 52 17.96 5.28 9.20
CA GLY A 52 17.00 6.34 9.44
C GLY A 52 15.53 5.91 9.41
N VAL A 53 15.25 4.62 9.69
CA VAL A 53 13.89 4.05 9.60
C VAL A 53 13.51 3.27 10.85
N TYR A 54 12.21 3.17 11.10
CA TYR A 54 11.68 2.28 12.13
C TYR A 54 11.62 0.84 11.63
N LYS A 55 12.00 -0.09 12.49
CA LYS A 55 11.97 -1.53 12.21
C LYS A 55 11.24 -2.29 13.31
N TYR A 56 10.55 -3.35 12.92
CA TYR A 56 9.99 -4.30 13.87
C TYR A 56 11.10 -5.16 14.50
N GLY A 57 10.99 -5.37 15.82
CA GLY A 57 11.84 -6.29 16.56
C GLY A 57 11.49 -7.76 16.30
N SER A 58 11.89 -8.65 17.21
CA SER A 58 11.78 -10.10 17.06
C SER A 58 10.43 -10.70 17.47
N LYS A 59 9.61 -9.95 18.21
CA LYS A 59 8.31 -10.47 18.70
C LYS A 59 7.36 -10.70 17.53
N ARG A 60 6.75 -11.89 17.51
CA ARG A 60 5.81 -12.32 16.46
C ARG A 60 4.48 -12.72 17.09
N SER A 61 3.42 -12.53 16.34
CA SER A 61 2.06 -13.02 16.59
C SER A 61 1.70 -14.00 15.47
N ILE A 62 1.10 -15.11 15.84
CA ILE A 62 0.67 -16.13 14.88
C ILE A 62 -0.85 -16.10 14.85
N ARG A 63 -1.40 -15.93 13.64
CA ARG A 63 -2.82 -16.20 13.36
C ARG A 63 -2.90 -17.58 12.78
N ASP A 64 -3.72 -18.43 13.38
CA ASP A 64 -3.96 -19.80 12.92
C ASP A 64 -5.47 -20.04 12.71
N ALA A 65 -5.84 -21.10 12.02
CA ALA A 65 -7.22 -21.45 11.75
C ALA A 65 -7.86 -22.30 12.89
N THR A 66 -7.36 -22.23 14.12
CA THR A 66 -7.89 -23.00 15.25
C THR A 66 -9.21 -22.43 15.80
N SER A 67 -9.51 -21.17 15.50
CA SER A 67 -10.80 -20.53 15.81
C SER A 67 -11.47 -20.04 14.54
N LEU A 68 -12.81 -19.97 14.55
CA LEU A 68 -13.60 -19.47 13.40
C LEU A 68 -13.22 -18.03 13.03
N GLY A 69 -12.94 -17.19 14.03
CA GLY A 69 -12.53 -15.80 13.81
C GLY A 69 -11.19 -15.70 13.10
N SER A 70 -10.19 -16.46 13.56
CA SER A 70 -8.86 -16.50 12.95
C SER A 70 -8.90 -17.15 11.57
N ALA A 71 -9.65 -18.24 11.39
CA ALA A 71 -9.83 -18.90 10.11
C ALA A 71 -10.44 -17.93 9.07
N ARG A 72 -11.43 -17.12 9.48
CA ARG A 72 -12.01 -16.09 8.63
C ARG A 72 -11.00 -15.00 8.24
N GLN A 73 -10.11 -14.60 9.13
CA GLN A 73 -9.06 -13.65 8.80
C GLN A 73 -8.05 -14.20 7.78
N LEU A 74 -7.69 -15.48 7.88
CA LEU A 74 -6.83 -16.12 6.88
C LEU A 74 -7.52 -16.24 5.53
N LEU A 75 -8.81 -16.60 5.51
CA LEU A 75 -9.62 -16.62 4.27
C LEU A 75 -9.66 -15.23 3.62
N ARG A 76 -9.90 -14.20 4.40
CA ARG A 76 -9.88 -12.80 3.91
C ARG A 76 -8.52 -12.39 3.35
N ALA A 77 -7.42 -12.83 3.99
CA ALA A 77 -6.08 -12.57 3.47
C ALA A 77 -5.89 -13.20 2.08
N LEU A 78 -6.35 -14.43 1.86
CA LEU A 78 -6.31 -15.08 0.54
C LEU A 78 -7.15 -14.34 -0.50
N HIS A 79 -8.35 -13.87 -0.13
CA HIS A 79 -9.17 -13.05 -1.04
C HIS A 79 -8.52 -11.70 -1.39
N ILE A 80 -7.84 -11.04 -0.44
CA ILE A 80 -7.08 -9.83 -0.76
C ILE A 80 -5.90 -10.15 -1.69
N ILE A 81 -5.20 -11.26 -1.49
CA ILE A 81 -4.11 -11.70 -2.36
C ILE A 81 -4.63 -11.89 -3.78
N GLU A 82 -5.71 -12.64 -3.96
CA GLU A 82 -6.39 -12.84 -5.24
C GLU A 82 -6.80 -11.52 -5.90
N PHE A 83 -7.40 -10.62 -5.12
CA PHE A 83 -7.82 -9.31 -5.59
C PHE A 83 -6.64 -8.45 -6.06
N ILE A 84 -5.53 -8.42 -5.30
CA ILE A 84 -4.33 -7.68 -5.68
C ILE A 84 -3.72 -8.26 -6.96
N GLU A 85 -3.67 -9.57 -7.08
CA GLU A 85 -3.16 -10.26 -8.27
C GLU A 85 -4.00 -9.90 -9.51
N GLU A 86 -5.33 -9.83 -9.37
CA GLU A 86 -6.22 -9.38 -10.44
C GLU A 86 -5.94 -7.92 -10.83
N MET A 87 -5.75 -7.02 -9.85
CA MET A 87 -5.43 -5.62 -10.13
C MET A 87 -4.10 -5.48 -10.89
N ILE A 88 -3.07 -6.21 -10.46
CA ILE A 88 -1.75 -6.21 -11.12
C ILE A 88 -1.86 -6.78 -12.54
N GLY A 89 -2.51 -7.94 -12.69
CA GLY A 89 -2.66 -8.64 -13.97
C GLY A 89 -3.44 -7.82 -15.00
N ASN A 90 -4.50 -7.16 -14.58
CA ASN A 90 -5.35 -6.32 -15.44
C ASN A 90 -4.82 -4.88 -15.59
N GLN A 91 -3.68 -4.53 -14.99
CA GLN A 91 -3.12 -3.17 -14.96
C GLN A 91 -4.11 -2.13 -14.42
N LYS A 92 -4.97 -2.54 -13.50
CA LYS A 92 -5.94 -1.70 -12.80
C LYS A 92 -5.40 -1.30 -11.43
N SER A 93 -6.09 -0.37 -10.81
CA SER A 93 -5.89 0.01 -9.41
C SER A 93 -7.24 0.20 -8.75
N SER A 94 -7.30 -0.03 -7.46
CA SER A 94 -8.51 0.13 -6.65
C SER A 94 -8.22 0.99 -5.42
N THR A 95 -9.26 1.49 -4.77
CA THR A 95 -9.13 2.10 -3.46
C THR A 95 -9.35 1.06 -2.36
N LEU A 96 -8.87 1.34 -1.15
CA LEU A 96 -9.16 0.51 0.01
C LEU A 96 -10.66 0.38 0.28
N ARG A 97 -11.42 1.46 0.02
CA ARG A 97 -12.87 1.49 0.18
C ARG A 97 -13.58 0.62 -0.86
N GLU A 98 -13.14 0.72 -2.11
CA GLU A 98 -13.66 -0.10 -3.19
C GLU A 98 -13.40 -1.59 -2.91
N MET A 99 -12.20 -1.97 -2.46
CA MET A 99 -11.88 -3.33 -2.02
C MET A 99 -12.82 -3.80 -0.90
N TYR A 100 -13.14 -2.92 0.08
CA TYR A 100 -14.10 -3.23 1.13
C TYR A 100 -15.49 -3.54 0.54
N TYR A 101 -16.00 -2.73 -0.40
CA TYR A 101 -17.30 -2.99 -1.04
C TYR A 101 -17.28 -4.25 -1.91
N ILE A 102 -16.20 -4.52 -2.63
CA ILE A 102 -16.05 -5.76 -3.42
C ILE A 102 -16.09 -6.98 -2.51
N SER A 103 -15.58 -6.87 -1.28
CA SER A 103 -15.63 -7.96 -0.31
C SER A 103 -17.03 -8.41 0.07
N GLU A 104 -18.07 -7.59 -0.20
CA GLU A 104 -19.48 -8.00 -0.01
C GLU A 104 -19.81 -9.27 -0.79
N GLY A 105 -19.13 -9.51 -1.92
CA GLY A 105 -19.27 -10.73 -2.74
C GLY A 105 -18.45 -11.93 -2.24
N TRP A 106 -17.59 -11.78 -1.22
CA TRP A 106 -16.69 -12.87 -0.78
C TRP A 106 -17.33 -13.86 0.20
N GLY A 107 -18.65 -13.84 0.37
CA GLY A 107 -19.37 -14.79 1.22
C GLY A 107 -18.85 -14.74 2.67
N HIS A 108 -18.30 -15.86 3.17
CA HIS A 108 -17.73 -15.91 4.52
C HIS A 108 -16.47 -15.04 4.71
N GLY A 109 -15.82 -14.64 3.63
CA GLY A 109 -14.67 -13.71 3.61
C GLY A 109 -15.05 -12.23 3.68
N LYS A 110 -16.34 -11.89 3.64
CA LYS A 110 -16.83 -10.51 3.77
C LYS A 110 -16.28 -9.82 5.01
N PHE A 111 -15.86 -8.55 4.88
CA PHE A 111 -15.46 -7.72 6.01
C PHE A 111 -16.68 -7.16 6.75
N GLY A 112 -16.57 -7.03 8.07
CA GLY A 112 -17.58 -6.38 8.89
C GLY A 112 -17.47 -4.86 8.92
N SER A 113 -16.28 -4.32 8.60
CA SER A 113 -16.02 -2.89 8.54
C SER A 113 -14.82 -2.60 7.63
N GLN A 114 -14.74 -1.37 7.13
CA GLN A 114 -13.61 -0.89 6.34
C GLN A 114 -12.28 -0.95 7.13
N ASN A 115 -12.32 -0.71 8.44
CA ASN A 115 -11.13 -0.81 9.28
C ASN A 115 -10.55 -2.23 9.30
N GLU A 116 -11.39 -3.27 9.25
CA GLU A 116 -10.91 -4.65 9.17
C GLU A 116 -10.16 -4.91 7.85
N SER A 117 -10.69 -4.42 6.72
CA SER A 117 -10.04 -4.56 5.41
C SER A 117 -8.72 -3.79 5.36
N ASN A 118 -8.71 -2.55 5.86
CA ASN A 118 -7.52 -1.71 5.91
C ASN A 118 -6.40 -2.35 6.75
N ASN A 119 -6.74 -2.85 7.95
CA ASN A 119 -5.79 -3.51 8.84
C ASN A 119 -5.19 -4.78 8.21
N LEU A 120 -5.99 -5.54 7.48
CA LEU A 120 -5.50 -6.76 6.86
C LEU A 120 -4.63 -6.48 5.62
N ALA A 121 -4.95 -5.44 4.84
CA ALA A 121 -4.08 -4.95 3.77
C ALA A 121 -2.71 -4.53 4.33
N GLU A 122 -2.70 -3.77 5.43
CA GLU A 122 -1.48 -3.37 6.13
C GLU A 122 -0.69 -4.57 6.70
N ASP A 123 -1.38 -5.62 7.18
CA ASP A 123 -0.73 -6.86 7.58
C ASP A 123 -0.01 -7.53 6.41
N LEU A 124 -0.62 -7.55 5.22
CA LEU A 124 -0.01 -8.08 4.01
C LEU A 124 1.19 -7.25 3.54
N GLU A 125 1.12 -5.91 3.62
CA GLU A 125 2.26 -5.02 3.36
C GLU A 125 3.49 -5.44 4.20
N ILE A 126 3.26 -5.69 5.48
CA ILE A 126 4.32 -6.06 6.42
C ILE A 126 4.90 -7.46 6.11
N VAL A 127 4.03 -8.45 5.87
CA VAL A 127 4.46 -9.84 5.63
C VAL A 127 5.21 -9.98 4.32
N THR A 128 4.72 -9.33 3.27
CA THR A 128 5.31 -9.38 1.92
C THR A 128 6.45 -8.39 1.74
N LYS A 129 6.59 -7.43 2.67
CA LYS A 129 7.53 -6.29 2.56
C LYS A 129 7.29 -5.49 1.27
N CYS A 130 6.05 -5.41 0.83
CA CYS A 130 5.60 -4.57 -0.28
C CYS A 130 4.95 -3.31 0.28
N LEU A 131 4.91 -2.26 -0.53
CA LEU A 131 4.15 -1.06 -0.22
C LEU A 131 2.72 -1.22 -0.75
N ARG A 132 1.80 -0.43 -0.23
CA ARG A 132 0.40 -0.40 -0.67
C ARG A 132 0.26 -0.07 -2.15
N GLU A 133 1.10 0.83 -2.63
CA GLU A 133 1.18 1.22 -4.03
C GLU A 133 1.63 0.08 -4.94
N ASP A 134 2.49 -0.82 -4.43
CA ASP A 134 2.89 -2.03 -5.15
C ASP A 134 1.70 -2.98 -5.34
N PHE A 135 0.76 -2.99 -4.40
CA PHE A 135 -0.50 -3.73 -4.47
C PHE A 135 -1.55 -3.10 -5.39
N LYS A 136 -1.25 -1.95 -6.01
CA LYS A 136 -2.22 -1.17 -6.77
C LYS A 136 -3.43 -0.70 -5.94
N LEU A 137 -3.28 -0.66 -4.62
CA LEU A 137 -4.24 -0.10 -3.69
C LEU A 137 -3.93 1.37 -3.45
N ARG A 138 -4.94 2.22 -3.55
CA ARG A 138 -4.85 3.66 -3.36
C ARG A 138 -5.55 4.07 -2.07
N PRO A 139 -5.10 5.14 -1.40
CA PRO A 139 -5.92 5.77 -0.37
C PRO A 139 -7.23 6.27 -0.98
N GLU A 140 -8.21 6.50 -0.14
CA GLU A 140 -9.57 6.87 -0.55
C GLU A 140 -9.68 8.33 -0.99
N GLU A 141 -8.85 9.18 -0.43
CA GLU A 141 -8.92 10.62 -0.58
C GLU A 141 -8.17 11.12 -1.81
N ASP A 142 -8.62 12.25 -2.32
CA ASP A 142 -7.88 13.03 -3.32
C ASP A 142 -6.46 13.26 -2.83
N GLY A 143 -5.50 13.15 -3.76
CA GLY A 143 -4.09 13.34 -3.45
C GLY A 143 -3.84 14.70 -2.81
N ALA A 144 -2.69 14.84 -2.16
CA ALA A 144 -2.25 16.09 -1.58
C ALA A 144 -2.24 17.20 -2.64
N ARG A 145 -2.38 18.44 -2.18
CA ARG A 145 -2.13 19.63 -3.01
C ARG A 145 -0.80 20.23 -2.63
N MET A 146 -0.08 20.72 -3.61
CA MET A 146 1.18 21.42 -3.34
C MET A 146 1.24 22.75 -4.06
N ILE A 147 1.88 23.72 -3.39
CA ILE A 147 2.24 25.01 -3.93
C ILE A 147 3.70 25.25 -3.62
N GLY A 148 4.49 25.60 -4.63
CA GLY A 148 5.91 25.87 -4.43
C GLY A 148 6.65 25.96 -5.75
N ASN A 149 7.88 26.46 -5.69
CA ASN A 149 8.72 26.59 -6.87
C ASN A 149 9.33 25.23 -7.27
N LEU A 150 8.46 24.34 -7.76
CA LEU A 150 8.80 23.04 -8.32
C LEU A 150 8.26 22.94 -9.73
N THR A 151 9.11 22.49 -10.63
CA THR A 151 8.70 22.22 -12.02
C THR A 151 8.67 20.72 -12.27
N LEU A 152 7.53 20.25 -12.71
CA LEU A 152 7.25 18.85 -13.00
C LEU A 152 7.01 18.66 -14.51
N ASN A 153 7.36 17.49 -15.02
CA ASN A 153 6.77 16.96 -16.23
C ASN A 153 5.70 15.94 -15.84
N GLU A 154 4.51 16.10 -16.37
CA GLU A 154 3.39 15.18 -16.19
C GLU A 154 2.87 14.71 -17.53
N ARG A 155 2.58 13.41 -17.68
CA ARG A 155 1.93 12.89 -18.88
C ARG A 155 0.43 13.14 -18.85
N ASN A 156 -0.07 13.85 -19.85
CA ASN A 156 -1.51 14.00 -20.06
C ASN A 156 -2.15 12.67 -20.54
N ARG A 157 -3.49 12.64 -20.64
CA ARG A 157 -4.23 11.45 -21.11
C ARG A 157 -3.90 11.02 -22.56
N ARG A 158 -3.26 11.89 -23.34
CA ARG A 158 -2.79 11.57 -24.70
C ARG A 158 -1.38 11.00 -24.72
N GLY A 159 -0.73 10.91 -23.54
CA GLY A 159 0.64 10.44 -23.40
C GLY A 159 1.71 11.50 -23.66
N GLU A 160 1.33 12.75 -23.86
CA GLU A 160 2.25 13.88 -24.10
C GLU A 160 2.75 14.43 -22.77
N TRP A 161 4.04 14.81 -22.70
CA TRP A 161 4.60 15.45 -21.53
C TRP A 161 4.19 16.93 -21.47
N MET A 162 3.69 17.35 -20.33
CA MET A 162 3.36 18.73 -20.01
C MET A 162 4.27 19.21 -18.88
N ARG A 163 4.95 20.32 -19.10
CA ARG A 163 5.75 20.98 -18.07
C ARG A 163 4.85 21.90 -17.26
N ILE A 164 4.87 21.75 -15.94
CA ILE A 164 4.00 22.47 -15.00
C ILE A 164 4.86 22.96 -13.84
N ASN A 165 4.86 24.25 -13.58
CA ASN A 165 5.41 24.83 -12.35
C ASN A 165 4.28 24.89 -11.29
N ALA A 166 4.51 24.28 -10.13
CA ALA A 166 3.51 24.15 -9.06
C ALA A 166 3.24 25.45 -8.28
N ARG A 167 3.82 26.57 -8.70
CA ARG A 167 3.54 27.92 -8.20
C ARG A 167 2.90 28.79 -9.28
N ASP A 168 3.52 28.82 -10.44
CA ASP A 168 3.23 29.84 -11.45
C ASP A 168 2.20 29.38 -12.50
N ASP A 169 2.08 28.06 -12.73
CA ASP A 169 1.17 27.49 -13.72
C ASP A 169 -0.13 26.91 -13.12
N VAL A 170 -0.35 27.12 -11.82
CA VAL A 170 -1.53 26.62 -11.10
C VAL A 170 -2.28 27.76 -10.41
N GLY A 171 -3.58 27.58 -10.20
CA GLY A 171 -4.38 28.53 -9.44
C GLY A 171 -4.16 28.42 -7.92
N ASP A 172 -4.92 29.20 -7.14
CA ASP A 172 -4.86 29.23 -5.67
C ASP A 172 -5.04 27.86 -5.01
N SER A 173 -5.67 26.90 -5.71
CA SER A 173 -5.83 25.54 -5.21
C SER A 173 -4.56 24.68 -5.30
N GLY A 174 -3.49 25.19 -5.94
CA GLY A 174 -2.24 24.48 -6.12
C GLY A 174 -2.30 23.31 -7.12
N TYR A 175 -1.15 22.66 -7.29
CA TYR A 175 -1.03 21.44 -8.10
C TYR A 175 -1.58 20.24 -7.33
N GLY A 176 -2.49 19.50 -7.94
CA GLY A 176 -3.02 18.25 -7.38
C GLY A 176 -2.03 17.12 -7.53
N VAL A 177 -1.41 16.68 -6.42
CA VAL A 177 -0.50 15.53 -6.44
C VAL A 177 -1.35 14.26 -6.60
N PRO A 178 -1.17 13.50 -7.67
CA PRO A 178 -1.91 12.24 -7.83
C PRO A 178 -1.49 11.24 -6.76
N TYR A 179 -2.41 10.37 -6.34
CA TYR A 179 -2.13 9.38 -5.28
C TYR A 179 -1.10 8.33 -5.72
N ASN A 180 -0.90 8.18 -7.00
CA ASN A 180 0.08 7.24 -7.54
C ASN A 180 1.07 7.99 -8.39
N VAL A 181 2.16 8.42 -7.74
CA VAL A 181 3.28 9.07 -8.42
C VAL A 181 4.15 7.97 -9.05
N GLU A 182 3.94 7.73 -10.34
CA GLU A 182 4.75 6.81 -11.13
C GLU A 182 5.78 7.61 -11.92
N SER A 183 7.06 7.24 -11.85
CA SER A 183 8.15 7.91 -12.57
C SER A 183 7.95 7.93 -14.10
N GLU A 184 7.14 7.01 -14.61
CA GLU A 184 6.74 6.94 -16.02
C GLU A 184 5.71 8.01 -16.41
N LYS A 185 5.05 8.64 -15.42
CA LYS A 185 3.98 9.62 -15.61
C LYS A 185 4.30 10.99 -15.06
N ILE A 186 5.14 11.06 -14.03
CA ILE A 186 5.51 12.30 -13.36
C ILE A 186 7.00 12.29 -13.08
N GLU A 187 7.66 13.38 -13.44
CA GLU A 187 9.09 13.57 -13.24
C GLU A 187 9.34 14.96 -12.65
N LEU A 188 10.12 15.04 -11.57
CA LEU A 188 10.59 16.30 -11.04
C LEU A 188 11.76 16.80 -11.89
N ILE A 189 11.60 17.97 -12.53
CA ILE A 189 12.59 18.53 -13.45
C ILE A 189 13.54 19.48 -12.71
N GLU A 190 12.98 20.40 -11.94
CA GLU A 190 13.77 21.38 -11.18
C GLU A 190 13.01 21.86 -9.95
N HIS A 191 13.73 22.33 -8.95
CA HIS A 191 13.16 22.95 -7.77
C HIS A 191 14.09 24.04 -7.22
N ASP A 192 13.48 25.06 -6.63
CA ASP A 192 14.14 26.10 -5.85
C ASP A 192 13.40 26.24 -4.52
N ILE A 193 13.63 25.24 -3.64
CA ILE A 193 12.99 25.12 -2.34
C ILE A 193 14.02 24.72 -1.29
N ASP A 194 13.94 25.33 -0.12
CA ASP A 194 14.80 25.03 1.03
C ASP A 194 14.18 23.97 1.95
N PHE A 195 12.85 23.92 2.04
CA PHE A 195 12.13 23.00 2.91
C PHE A 195 10.74 22.64 2.34
N ILE A 196 10.17 21.56 2.86
CA ILE A 196 8.79 21.14 2.59
C ILE A 196 7.99 21.24 3.90
N MET A 197 6.86 21.94 3.87
CA MET A 197 5.89 21.96 4.95
C MET A 197 4.67 21.11 4.57
N ALA A 198 4.41 20.05 5.33
CA ALA A 198 3.20 19.26 5.18
C ALA A 198 2.15 19.73 6.20
N ILE A 199 0.94 20.06 5.72
CA ILE A 199 -0.20 20.47 6.55
C ILE A 199 -1.29 19.43 6.38
N GLU A 200 -1.66 18.78 7.49
CA GLU A 200 -2.77 17.83 7.53
C GLU A 200 -4.06 18.59 7.76
N THR A 201 -4.94 18.59 6.77
CA THR A 201 -6.25 19.24 6.75
C THR A 201 -6.26 20.77 6.95
N GLY A 202 -7.17 21.47 6.29
CA GLY A 202 -7.27 22.92 6.27
C GLY A 202 -7.61 23.56 7.62
N GLY A 203 -6.74 23.37 8.58
CA GLY A 203 -6.76 24.02 9.88
C GLY A 203 -5.92 25.29 9.84
N MET A 204 -6.40 26.33 9.16
CA MET A 204 -6.04 27.71 9.41
C MET A 204 -7.28 28.49 9.76
#